data_3083dfb51019edbcac629c9c72b9b85f
#
_entry.id   3083dfb51019edbcac629c9c72b9b85f
#
_cell.length_a   1.000
_cell.length_b   1.000
_cell.length_c   1.000
_cell.angle_alpha   90.00
_cell.angle_beta   90.00
_cell.angle_gamma   90.00
#
_symmetry.space_group_name_H-M   'P 1'
#
loop_
_entity.id
_entity.type
_entity.pdbx_description
1 polymer ?
#
loop_
_entity_poly.entity_id
_entity_poly.type
_entity_poly.pdbx_seq_one_letter_code
_entity_poly.pdbx_strand_id
1 'polypeptide(L)'
;MNRKNLIILIAFVIIGVVSTGVVINTNVPITHLGFSTASAQQQSTNSIPSWIKNTAKWWSEGQTNDTDFLNAMQYLIDQNILHTSKSSQIENQTSAAQKIDDLQTRYNSLEIKYNELLKQIQNMPENQVTNSKKYTGSISAVAVYPIIQSDGFFQTTSYNGTILKITVDIRDGTGLVLANTAIPEGVDFQDSARIAVQVAHNITGVNLSNKDVIFSITTDNQNLRAVDGGSAGGAMTVLLTSAILGKSINEHVLMTGTIQSDGTIGPIGGVLEKAQAAASYGAKIFLVPSGQGVVEQQHCTQSTQGPFVYQSCSPQEVSLSSIMESKYGMKVIEVGTIDDVLKYFNSSS
;
A
#
# COMPACT_ATOMS: atom_id res chain seq x y z
N MET A 1 30.55 19.43 13.75
CA MET A 1 29.84 20.46 14.53
C MET A 1 28.77 19.72 15.34
N ASN A 2 28.73 19.90 16.66
CA ASN A 2 27.94 19.05 17.56
C ASN A 2 26.43 19.40 17.44
N ARG A 3 25.53 18.41 17.36
CA ARG A 3 24.08 18.59 17.18
C ARG A 3 23.42 19.58 18.15
N LYS A 4 23.95 19.70 19.38
CA LYS A 4 23.51 20.68 20.37
C LYS A 4 23.74 22.13 19.95
N ASN A 5 24.81 22.40 19.19
CA ASN A 5 25.15 23.75 18.75
C ASN A 5 24.29 24.20 17.54
N LEU A 6 23.76 23.26 16.75
CA LEU A 6 22.86 23.56 15.63
C LEU A 6 21.47 24.00 16.11
N ILE A 7 20.95 23.33 17.16
CA ILE A 7 19.65 23.69 17.77
C ILE A 7 19.73 25.08 18.42
N ILE A 8 20.86 25.40 19.07
CA ILE A 8 21.10 26.73 19.68
C ILE A 8 21.21 27.80 18.60
N LEU A 9 21.78 27.51 17.44
CA LEU A 9 21.95 28.48 16.35
C LEU A 9 20.61 28.80 15.66
N ILE A 10 19.69 27.83 15.56
CA ILE A 10 18.33 28.03 15.06
C ILE A 10 17.51 28.87 16.05
N ALA A 11 17.68 28.64 17.36
CA ALA A 11 16.99 29.41 18.40
C ALA A 11 17.48 30.89 18.43
N PHE A 12 18.77 31.16 18.21
CA PHE A 12 19.33 32.52 18.22
C PHE A 12 18.94 33.33 16.99
N VAL A 13 18.75 32.73 15.83
CA VAL A 13 18.27 33.47 14.63
C VAL A 13 16.80 33.91 14.75
N ILE A 14 16.01 33.18 15.55
CA ILE A 14 14.60 33.50 15.77
C ILE A 14 14.44 34.63 16.81
N ILE A 15 15.35 34.76 17.78
CA ILE A 15 15.30 35.80 18.82
C ILE A 15 15.81 37.18 18.32
N GLY A 16 16.65 37.20 17.25
CA GLY A 16 17.25 38.40 16.70
C GLY A 16 16.33 39.32 15.89
N VAL A 17 15.09 38.92 15.58
CA VAL A 17 14.15 39.72 14.75
C VAL A 17 13.10 40.50 15.58
N VAL A 18 13.03 40.28 16.90
CA VAL A 18 11.96 40.86 17.74
C VAL A 18 12.39 42.13 18.54
N SER A 19 13.65 42.61 18.44
CA SER A 19 14.13 43.70 19.30
C SER A 19 14.70 44.91 18.55
N THR A 20 13.97 45.47 17.58
CA THR A 20 14.21 46.87 17.16
C THR A 20 12.86 47.59 16.91
N GLY A 21 12.12 47.77 17.97
CA GLY A 21 11.04 48.76 18.02
C GLY A 21 11.60 50.08 18.58
N VAL A 22 12.02 50.99 17.70
CA VAL A 22 12.38 52.36 18.11
C VAL A 22 11.10 53.14 18.32
N VAL A 23 10.81 53.49 19.57
CA VAL A 23 9.78 54.47 19.92
C VAL A 23 10.37 55.85 19.74
N ILE A 24 9.97 56.57 18.73
CA ILE A 24 10.23 58.01 18.62
C ILE A 24 8.93 58.75 18.98
N ASN A 25 8.97 59.41 20.13
CA ASN A 25 7.94 60.32 20.61
C ASN A 25 8.27 61.72 20.11
N THR A 26 7.46 62.32 19.20
CA THR A 26 7.50 63.71 18.87
C THR A 26 6.09 64.26 18.76
N ASN A 27 5.73 65.13 19.71
CA ASN A 27 4.57 66.00 19.66
C ASN A 27 4.71 67.03 18.54
N VAL A 28 3.77 67.12 17.60
CA VAL A 28 3.53 68.26 16.71
C VAL A 28 2.02 68.38 16.47
N PRO A 29 1.48 69.67 16.42
CA PRO A 29 0.06 69.93 16.58
C PRO A 29 -0.76 69.79 15.30
N ILE A 30 -2.05 69.53 15.51
CA ILE A 30 -3.12 69.34 14.58
C ILE A 30 -3.41 70.55 13.70
N THR A 31 -3.44 70.40 12.38
CA THR A 31 -4.25 71.27 11.48
C THR A 31 -5.06 70.32 10.53
N HIS A 32 -6.36 70.65 10.49
CA HIS A 32 -7.35 69.91 9.68
C HIS A 32 -7.08 69.96 8.20
N LEU A 33 -7.18 68.85 7.51
CA LEU A 33 -7.60 68.76 6.11
C LEU A 33 -8.06 67.33 5.77
N GLY A 34 -9.27 67.22 5.26
CA GLY A 34 -9.86 66.29 4.29
C GLY A 34 -9.69 64.81 4.50
N PHE A 35 -10.71 64.12 5.01
CA PHE A 35 -10.84 62.66 4.97
C PHE A 35 -11.17 62.20 3.54
N SER A 36 -10.21 61.53 2.89
CA SER A 36 -10.51 60.53 1.86
C SER A 36 -10.30 59.17 2.49
N THR A 37 -11.37 58.40 2.69
CA THR A 37 -11.33 57.01 3.12
C THR A 37 -10.78 56.15 2.01
N ALA A 38 -9.46 55.93 2.02
CA ALA A 38 -8.86 54.85 1.26
C ALA A 38 -8.96 53.59 2.11
N SER A 39 -9.88 52.70 1.73
CA SER A 39 -9.94 51.34 2.26
C SER A 39 -8.63 50.65 1.88
N ALA A 40 -7.72 50.49 2.84
CA ALA A 40 -6.58 49.59 2.67
C ALA A 40 -7.11 48.16 2.58
N GLN A 41 -7.30 47.68 1.36
CA GLN A 41 -7.42 46.25 1.11
C GLN A 41 -6.10 45.59 1.53
N GLN A 42 -6.14 44.96 2.69
CA GLN A 42 -5.10 44.07 3.16
C GLN A 42 -5.10 42.85 2.22
N GLN A 43 -4.34 42.94 1.14
CA GLN A 43 -4.02 41.75 0.32
C GLN A 43 -3.23 40.80 1.20
N SER A 44 -3.90 39.79 1.74
CA SER A 44 -3.26 38.60 2.28
C SER A 44 -2.56 37.90 1.12
N THR A 45 -1.29 38.15 0.91
CA THR A 45 -0.47 37.38 0.02
C THR A 45 -0.30 36.00 0.70
N ASN A 46 -1.09 35.03 0.28
CA ASN A 46 -0.95 33.61 0.65
C ASN A 46 0.34 32.99 0.05
N SER A 47 1.48 33.68 0.27
CA SER A 47 2.77 33.13 -0.17
C SER A 47 3.40 32.34 0.97
N ILE A 48 3.58 31.03 0.76
CA ILE A 48 4.30 30.17 1.70
C ILE A 48 5.73 30.72 1.85
N PRO A 49 6.18 31.05 3.06
CA PRO A 49 7.53 31.54 3.31
C PRO A 49 8.60 30.59 2.77
N SER A 50 9.70 31.15 2.26
CA SER A 50 10.76 30.37 1.61
C SER A 50 11.40 29.31 2.52
N TRP A 51 11.49 29.59 3.83
CA TRP A 51 12.04 28.65 4.79
C TRP A 51 11.18 27.40 4.99
N ILE A 52 9.85 27.51 4.86
CA ILE A 52 8.94 26.35 4.87
C ILE A 52 9.22 25.43 3.69
N LYS A 53 9.45 26.03 2.50
CA LYS A 53 9.84 25.26 1.30
C LYS A 53 11.16 24.53 1.50
N ASN A 54 12.11 25.14 2.18
CA ASN A 54 13.39 24.51 2.50
C ASN A 54 13.22 23.33 3.49
N THR A 55 12.39 23.52 4.53
CA THR A 55 12.11 22.46 5.51
C THR A 55 11.41 21.26 4.84
N ALA A 56 10.44 21.52 3.97
CA ALA A 56 9.77 20.47 3.21
C ALA A 56 10.72 19.77 2.23
N LYS A 57 11.63 20.51 1.60
CA LYS A 57 12.68 19.95 0.75
C LYS A 57 13.62 19.03 1.53
N TRP A 58 14.16 19.48 2.66
CA TRP A 58 15.05 18.67 3.50
C TRP A 58 14.38 17.40 4.02
N TRP A 59 13.09 17.47 4.35
CA TRP A 59 12.31 16.29 4.72
C TRP A 59 12.14 15.33 3.53
N SER A 60 11.78 15.83 2.35
CA SER A 60 11.64 15.01 1.14
C SER A 60 12.95 14.38 0.66
N GLU A 61 14.10 15.01 0.97
CA GLU A 61 15.45 14.51 0.67
C GLU A 61 16.02 13.63 1.79
N GLY A 62 15.23 13.33 2.84
CA GLY A 62 15.67 12.51 3.98
C GLY A 62 16.71 13.19 4.90
N GLN A 63 16.91 14.51 4.77
CA GLN A 63 17.86 15.26 5.60
C GLN A 63 17.28 15.61 6.98
N THR A 64 15.97 15.54 7.17
CA THR A 64 15.26 15.64 8.46
C THR A 64 14.27 14.49 8.60
N ASN A 65 14.03 14.04 9.83
CA ASN A 65 13.07 12.98 10.13
C ASN A 65 11.63 13.53 10.22
N ASP A 66 10.63 12.62 10.22
CA ASP A 66 9.20 12.96 10.29
C ASP A 66 8.86 13.76 11.55
N THR A 67 9.48 13.42 12.68
CA THR A 67 9.23 14.09 13.96
C THR A 67 9.66 15.56 13.92
N ASP A 68 10.85 15.83 13.35
CA ASP A 68 11.34 17.21 13.22
C ASP A 68 10.48 18.02 12.25
N PHE A 69 10.01 17.41 11.17
CA PHE A 69 9.08 18.07 10.23
C PHE A 69 7.72 18.37 10.87
N LEU A 70 7.14 17.43 11.60
CA LEU A 70 5.87 17.61 12.30
C LEU A 70 5.98 18.67 13.40
N ASN A 71 7.08 18.72 14.14
CA ASN A 71 7.35 19.75 15.13
C ASN A 71 7.45 21.15 14.49
N ALA A 72 8.05 21.26 13.30
CA ALA A 72 8.08 22.52 12.55
C ALA A 72 6.68 22.94 12.10
N MET A 73 5.83 22.02 11.68
CA MET A 73 4.44 22.31 11.32
C MET A 73 3.62 22.74 12.53
N GLN A 74 3.77 22.04 13.66
CA GLN A 74 3.11 22.41 14.92
C GLN A 74 3.50 23.81 15.37
N TYR A 75 4.79 24.15 15.30
CA TYR A 75 5.25 25.51 15.60
C TYR A 75 4.56 26.58 14.74
N LEU A 76 4.35 26.31 13.44
CA LEU A 76 3.67 27.26 12.55
C LEU A 76 2.20 27.46 12.92
N ILE A 77 1.55 26.39 13.41
CA ILE A 77 0.17 26.45 13.91
C ILE A 77 0.13 27.25 15.22
N ASP A 78 1.04 26.97 16.14
CA ASP A 78 1.10 27.63 17.45
C ASP A 78 1.42 29.12 17.33
N GLN A 79 2.22 29.54 16.33
CA GLN A 79 2.53 30.92 16.00
C GLN A 79 1.46 31.62 15.13
N ASN A 80 0.35 30.89 14.85
CA ASN A 80 -0.77 31.45 14.05
C ASN A 80 -0.36 31.85 12.62
N ILE A 81 0.72 31.24 12.09
CA ILE A 81 1.19 31.43 10.71
C ILE A 81 0.42 30.52 9.75
N LEU A 82 0.09 29.32 10.21
CA LEU A 82 -0.84 28.41 9.55
C LEU A 82 -2.16 28.41 10.34
N HIS A 83 -3.21 28.88 9.69
CA HIS A 83 -4.54 28.82 10.25
C HIS A 83 -5.19 27.48 9.85
N THR A 84 -5.33 26.58 10.79
CA THR A 84 -6.30 25.49 10.64
C THR A 84 -7.68 26.09 10.94
N SER A 85 -8.59 26.04 9.99
CA SER A 85 -9.96 26.55 10.20
C SER A 85 -10.62 25.83 11.37
N LYS A 86 -10.64 26.49 12.52
CA LYS A 86 -11.12 25.98 13.81
C LYS A 86 -12.64 25.74 13.86
N SER A 87 -13.37 26.07 12.77
CA SER A 87 -14.82 25.89 12.68
C SER A 87 -15.24 24.44 12.44
N SER A 88 -14.33 23.58 11.96
CA SER A 88 -14.64 22.18 11.68
C SER A 88 -14.40 21.22 12.85
N GLN A 89 -13.73 21.64 13.92
CA GLN A 89 -13.39 20.69 15.00
C GLN A 89 -14.57 20.36 15.92
N ILE A 90 -15.48 21.31 16.16
CA ILE A 90 -16.66 21.05 17.02
C ILE A 90 -17.73 20.25 16.26
N GLU A 91 -17.97 20.58 14.99
CA GLU A 91 -18.84 19.78 14.13
C GLU A 91 -18.26 18.36 13.83
N ASN A 92 -16.94 18.27 13.64
CA ASN A 92 -16.28 16.98 13.42
C ASN A 92 -16.24 16.09 14.67
N GLN A 93 -16.14 16.65 15.88
CA GLN A 93 -16.21 15.85 17.10
C GLN A 93 -17.62 15.32 17.37
N THR A 94 -18.66 16.11 17.13
CA THR A 94 -20.04 15.67 17.23
C THR A 94 -20.37 14.64 16.14
N SER A 95 -19.92 14.87 14.91
CA SER A 95 -20.05 13.92 13.80
C SER A 95 -19.24 12.64 14.02
N ALA A 96 -18.05 12.71 14.60
CA ALA A 96 -17.23 11.54 14.93
C ALA A 96 -17.85 10.73 16.07
N ALA A 97 -18.36 11.38 17.12
CA ALA A 97 -19.07 10.71 18.20
C ALA A 97 -20.33 10.01 17.72
N GLN A 98 -21.12 10.64 16.85
CA GLN A 98 -22.29 10.02 16.22
C GLN A 98 -21.94 8.84 15.33
N LYS A 99 -20.82 8.92 14.57
CA LYS A 99 -20.35 7.80 13.77
C LYS A 99 -19.85 6.63 14.63
N ILE A 100 -19.22 6.91 15.76
CA ILE A 100 -18.79 5.88 16.73
C ILE A 100 -20.02 5.17 17.30
N ASP A 101 -21.05 5.92 17.70
CA ASP A 101 -22.28 5.37 18.23
C ASP A 101 -23.05 4.52 17.18
N ASP A 102 -23.13 5.00 15.93
CA ASP A 102 -23.71 4.25 14.81
C ASP A 102 -22.91 2.95 14.53
N LEU A 103 -21.58 3.04 14.50
CA LEU A 103 -20.72 1.86 14.33
C LEU A 103 -20.88 0.87 15.49
N GLN A 104 -20.94 1.35 16.73
CA GLN A 104 -21.18 0.51 17.91
C GLN A 104 -22.53 -0.20 17.83
N THR A 105 -23.56 0.52 17.42
CA THR A 105 -24.91 -0.02 17.24
C THR A 105 -24.92 -1.09 16.14
N ARG A 106 -24.25 -0.84 15.03
CA ARG A 106 -24.12 -1.81 13.93
C ARG A 106 -23.31 -3.03 14.35
N TYR A 107 -22.22 -2.82 15.08
CA TYR A 107 -21.39 -3.91 15.64
C TYR A 107 -22.23 -4.81 16.56
N ASN A 108 -22.96 -4.22 17.51
CA ASN A 108 -23.82 -4.97 18.43
C ASN A 108 -24.92 -5.73 17.69
N SER A 109 -25.52 -5.10 16.65
CA SER A 109 -26.53 -5.77 15.82
C SER A 109 -25.98 -6.93 15.01
N LEU A 110 -24.73 -6.80 14.53
CA LEU A 110 -24.02 -7.84 13.79
C LEU A 110 -23.67 -9.01 14.73
N GLU A 111 -23.21 -8.71 15.94
CA GLU A 111 -22.90 -9.70 16.97
C GLU A 111 -24.13 -10.52 17.38
N ILE A 112 -25.28 -9.85 17.54
CA ILE A 112 -26.55 -10.53 17.80
C ILE A 112 -26.91 -11.47 16.65
N LYS A 113 -26.84 -10.99 15.40
CA LYS A 113 -27.09 -11.81 14.20
C LYS A 113 -26.13 -12.98 14.08
N TYR A 114 -24.85 -12.74 14.35
CA TYR A 114 -23.81 -13.79 14.36
C TYR A 114 -24.14 -14.89 15.37
N ASN A 115 -24.47 -14.50 16.60
CA ASN A 115 -24.84 -15.45 17.66
C ASN A 115 -26.16 -16.20 17.35
N GLU A 116 -27.10 -15.54 16.69
CA GLU A 116 -28.34 -16.18 16.26
C GLU A 116 -28.09 -17.20 15.12
N LEU A 117 -27.23 -16.85 14.15
CA LEU A 117 -26.78 -17.78 13.11
C LEU A 117 -26.05 -18.99 13.70
N LEU A 118 -25.14 -18.77 14.67
CA LEU A 118 -24.46 -19.87 15.36
C LEU A 118 -25.44 -20.84 16.02
N LYS A 119 -26.48 -20.31 16.68
CA LYS A 119 -27.56 -21.14 17.28
C LYS A 119 -28.34 -21.90 16.21
N GLN A 120 -28.62 -21.28 15.05
CA GLN A 120 -29.31 -21.95 13.95
C GLN A 120 -28.46 -23.09 13.39
N ILE A 121 -27.14 -22.87 13.22
CA ILE A 121 -26.19 -23.92 12.77
C ILE A 121 -26.11 -25.07 13.77
N GLN A 122 -26.05 -24.77 15.08
CA GLN A 122 -26.00 -25.80 16.14
C GLN A 122 -27.30 -26.61 16.24
N ASN A 123 -28.43 -26.03 15.85
CA ASN A 123 -29.74 -26.67 15.89
C ASN A 123 -30.14 -27.33 14.54
N MET A 124 -29.30 -27.23 13.51
CA MET A 124 -29.55 -27.96 12.26
C MET A 124 -29.36 -29.47 12.47
N PRO A 125 -30.36 -30.29 12.14
CA PRO A 125 -30.19 -31.72 12.18
C PRO A 125 -29.06 -32.15 11.25
N GLU A 126 -28.17 -33.00 11.73
CA GLU A 126 -26.94 -33.45 11.05
C GLU A 126 -27.17 -34.08 9.66
N ASN A 127 -28.42 -34.38 9.32
CA ASN A 127 -28.85 -34.95 8.03
C ASN A 127 -29.21 -33.92 6.94
N GLN A 128 -29.11 -32.61 7.22
CA GLN A 128 -29.28 -31.55 6.20
C GLN A 128 -27.97 -30.92 5.74
N VAL A 129 -26.83 -31.56 5.98
CA VAL A 129 -25.66 -31.31 5.16
C VAL A 129 -25.95 -31.88 3.77
N THR A 130 -26.83 -31.17 3.06
CA THR A 130 -27.04 -31.42 1.65
C THR A 130 -25.68 -31.48 0.97
N ASN A 131 -25.52 -32.36 -0.01
CA ASN A 131 -24.43 -32.44 -0.97
C ASN A 131 -24.28 -31.11 -1.74
N SER A 132 -24.08 -29.99 -1.04
CA SER A 132 -23.65 -28.74 -1.66
C SER A 132 -22.26 -28.97 -2.17
N LYS A 133 -22.10 -28.97 -3.48
CA LYS A 133 -20.82 -29.14 -4.14
C LYS A 133 -19.86 -28.13 -3.52
N LYS A 134 -18.99 -28.60 -2.65
CA LYS A 134 -18.02 -27.78 -1.96
C LYS A 134 -16.92 -27.45 -2.95
N TYR A 135 -16.86 -26.20 -3.37
CA TYR A 135 -15.78 -25.74 -4.23
C TYR A 135 -14.66 -25.19 -3.35
N THR A 136 -13.56 -25.92 -3.31
CA THR A 136 -12.34 -25.51 -2.59
C THR A 136 -11.15 -25.63 -3.48
N GLY A 137 -10.15 -24.79 -3.27
CA GLY A 137 -8.90 -24.84 -4.00
C GLY A 137 -7.81 -24.10 -3.27
N SER A 138 -6.58 -24.23 -3.75
CA SER A 138 -5.44 -23.45 -3.26
C SER A 138 -4.51 -23.08 -4.41
N ILE A 139 -3.83 -21.95 -4.27
CA ILE A 139 -2.79 -21.47 -5.19
C ILE A 139 -1.66 -20.85 -4.38
N SER A 140 -0.42 -21.02 -4.86
CA SER A 140 0.73 -20.30 -4.34
C SER A 140 0.84 -18.93 -5.00
N ALA A 141 1.01 -17.89 -4.20
CA ALA A 141 1.19 -16.51 -4.63
C ALA A 141 2.48 -15.94 -4.05
N VAL A 142 2.93 -14.81 -4.57
CA VAL A 142 4.17 -14.16 -4.15
C VAL A 142 3.86 -12.80 -3.52
N ALA A 143 4.56 -12.49 -2.44
CA ALA A 143 4.53 -11.19 -1.78
C ALA A 143 5.96 -10.68 -1.54
N VAL A 144 6.08 -9.40 -1.21
CA VAL A 144 7.33 -8.79 -0.75
C VAL A 144 7.14 -8.24 0.65
N TYR A 145 8.22 -8.24 1.43
CA TYR A 145 8.25 -7.63 2.75
C TYR A 145 9.54 -6.84 2.94
N PRO A 146 9.51 -5.72 3.69
CA PRO A 146 10.68 -4.90 3.93
C PRO A 146 11.64 -5.57 4.92
N ILE A 147 12.94 -5.45 4.65
CA ILE A 147 14.03 -5.72 5.58
C ILE A 147 14.68 -4.40 5.91
N ILE A 148 14.64 -4.03 7.17
CA ILE A 148 15.22 -2.79 7.67
C ILE A 148 16.57 -3.14 8.31
N GLN A 149 17.65 -2.61 7.74
CA GLN A 149 18.98 -2.71 8.28
C GLN A 149 19.41 -1.35 8.82
N SER A 150 19.93 -1.33 10.06
CA SER A 150 20.45 -0.11 10.68
C SER A 150 21.89 -0.34 11.13
N ASP A 151 22.78 0.53 10.73
CA ASP A 151 24.18 0.56 11.20
C ASP A 151 24.40 1.57 12.35
N GLY A 152 23.31 2.10 12.91
CA GLY A 152 23.32 3.09 14.00
C GLY A 152 23.34 4.55 13.51
N PHE A 153 23.69 4.81 12.26
CA PHE A 153 23.69 6.15 11.65
C PHE A 153 22.72 6.25 10.48
N PHE A 154 22.59 5.17 9.71
CA PHE A 154 21.73 5.10 8.53
C PHE A 154 20.80 3.90 8.64
N GLN A 155 19.60 4.07 8.15
CA GLN A 155 18.64 3.02 8.02
C GLN A 155 18.42 2.75 6.53
N THR A 156 18.68 1.52 6.11
CA THR A 156 18.46 1.09 4.73
C THR A 156 17.31 0.11 4.69
N THR A 157 16.36 0.34 3.80
CA THR A 157 15.25 -0.59 3.56
C THR A 157 15.51 -1.32 2.26
N SER A 158 15.54 -2.64 2.33
CA SER A 158 15.53 -3.54 1.18
C SER A 158 14.26 -4.39 1.22
N TYR A 159 13.94 -5.06 0.12
CA TYR A 159 12.75 -5.91 0.05
C TYR A 159 13.14 -7.33 -0.29
N ASN A 160 12.50 -8.29 0.37
CA ASN A 160 12.61 -9.71 0.03
C ASN A 160 11.25 -10.26 -0.38
N GLY A 161 11.28 -11.20 -1.34
CA GLY A 161 10.11 -11.94 -1.74
C GLY A 161 9.82 -13.12 -0.82
N THR A 162 8.56 -13.50 -0.73
CA THR A 162 8.09 -14.68 0.01
C THR A 162 6.89 -15.32 -0.68
N ILE A 163 6.63 -16.57 -0.32
CA ILE A 163 5.47 -17.32 -0.82
C ILE A 163 4.32 -17.24 0.19
N LEU A 164 3.15 -17.06 -0.35
CA LEU A 164 1.86 -17.16 0.32
C LEU A 164 1.09 -18.34 -0.25
N LYS A 165 0.32 -19.01 0.57
CA LYS A 165 -0.73 -19.93 0.12
C LYS A 165 -2.08 -19.24 0.25
N ILE A 166 -2.77 -19.07 -0.86
CA ILE A 166 -4.15 -18.58 -0.90
C ILE A 166 -5.07 -19.77 -1.09
N THR A 167 -6.07 -19.89 -0.25
CA THR A 167 -7.14 -20.89 -0.39
C THR A 167 -8.47 -20.19 -0.64
N VAL A 168 -9.38 -20.84 -1.34
CA VAL A 168 -10.76 -20.40 -1.50
C VAL A 168 -11.71 -21.47 -1.00
N ASP A 169 -12.76 -21.05 -0.31
CA ASP A 169 -13.89 -21.89 0.10
C ASP A 169 -15.18 -21.17 -0.36
N ILE A 170 -15.99 -21.84 -1.16
CA ILE A 170 -17.26 -21.32 -1.66
C ILE A 170 -18.38 -22.11 -1.01
N ARG A 171 -19.25 -21.41 -0.29
CA ARG A 171 -20.38 -21.96 0.48
C ARG A 171 -21.68 -21.34 0.05
N ASP A 172 -22.78 -22.00 0.38
CA ASP A 172 -24.10 -21.36 0.33
C ASP A 172 -24.11 -20.15 1.28
N GLY A 173 -24.63 -19.02 0.81
CA GLY A 173 -24.53 -17.77 1.55
C GLY A 173 -25.38 -16.66 0.93
N THR A 174 -24.95 -15.43 1.13
CA THR A 174 -25.67 -14.21 0.74
C THR A 174 -24.90 -13.34 -0.25
N GLY A 175 -23.84 -13.87 -0.86
CA GLY A 175 -22.99 -13.16 -1.81
C GLY A 175 -21.86 -12.39 -1.15
N LEU A 176 -21.46 -12.78 0.07
CA LEU A 176 -20.33 -12.13 0.75
C LEU A 176 -19.00 -12.56 0.16
N VAL A 177 -18.09 -11.60 -0.01
CA VAL A 177 -16.69 -11.86 -0.29
C VAL A 177 -15.90 -11.55 0.98
N LEU A 178 -15.33 -12.60 1.56
CA LEU A 178 -14.67 -12.54 2.86
C LEU A 178 -13.19 -12.87 2.69
N ALA A 179 -12.36 -12.17 3.45
CA ALA A 179 -10.98 -12.53 3.64
C ALA A 179 -10.79 -13.01 5.08
N ASN A 180 -10.24 -14.22 5.23
CA ASN A 180 -9.95 -14.84 6.52
C ASN A 180 -8.45 -15.10 6.60
N THR A 181 -7.72 -14.18 7.21
CA THR A 181 -6.27 -14.24 7.25
C THR A 181 -5.77 -14.19 8.70
N ALA A 182 -4.72 -14.95 8.99
CA ALA A 182 -3.99 -14.84 10.25
C ALA A 182 -3.06 -13.62 10.28
N ILE A 183 -2.85 -12.98 9.14
CA ILE A 183 -2.00 -11.81 8.95
C ILE A 183 -2.92 -10.64 8.62
N PRO A 184 -2.75 -9.45 9.22
CA PRO A 184 -3.50 -8.25 8.85
C PRO A 184 -3.45 -8.00 7.35
N GLU A 185 -4.59 -7.67 6.77
CA GLU A 185 -4.74 -7.37 5.34
C GLU A 185 -5.20 -5.94 5.12
N GLY A 186 -4.74 -5.36 4.02
CA GLY A 186 -5.15 -4.02 3.61
C GLY A 186 -6.43 -4.00 2.77
N VAL A 187 -6.93 -2.80 2.50
CA VAL A 187 -8.14 -2.56 1.71
C VAL A 187 -7.97 -3.04 0.28
N ASP A 188 -6.78 -2.86 -0.31
CA ASP A 188 -6.49 -3.24 -1.69
C ASP A 188 -6.60 -4.76 -1.91
N PHE A 189 -6.27 -5.55 -0.90
CA PHE A 189 -6.45 -7.01 -0.96
C PHE A 189 -7.94 -7.38 -1.00
N GLN A 190 -8.76 -6.76 -0.15
CA GLN A 190 -10.20 -7.00 -0.11
C GLN A 190 -10.90 -6.56 -1.40
N ASP A 191 -10.49 -5.42 -1.97
CA ASP A 191 -11.03 -4.96 -3.25
C ASP A 191 -10.65 -5.88 -4.39
N SER A 192 -9.41 -6.38 -4.41
CA SER A 192 -8.96 -7.39 -5.37
C SER A 192 -9.75 -8.70 -5.27
N ALA A 193 -10.11 -9.12 -4.05
CA ALA A 193 -10.96 -10.29 -3.85
C ALA A 193 -12.35 -10.10 -4.45
N ARG A 194 -12.97 -8.92 -4.28
CA ARG A 194 -14.27 -8.60 -4.89
C ARG A 194 -14.20 -8.57 -6.41
N ILE A 195 -13.15 -7.96 -6.96
CA ILE A 195 -12.93 -7.91 -8.41
C ILE A 195 -12.68 -9.32 -8.96
N ALA A 196 -11.90 -10.16 -8.25
CA ALA A 196 -11.68 -11.54 -8.64
C ALA A 196 -12.98 -12.35 -8.73
N VAL A 197 -13.92 -12.14 -7.80
CA VAL A 197 -15.25 -12.77 -7.84
C VAL A 197 -16.05 -12.30 -9.06
N GLN A 198 -16.04 -11.01 -9.35
CA GLN A 198 -16.72 -10.45 -10.51
C GLN A 198 -16.14 -11.00 -11.83
N VAL A 199 -14.82 -11.05 -11.97
CA VAL A 199 -14.15 -11.55 -13.16
C VAL A 199 -14.37 -13.06 -13.32
N ALA A 200 -14.29 -13.83 -12.24
CA ALA A 200 -14.57 -15.28 -12.28
C ALA A 200 -16.04 -15.55 -12.67
N HIS A 201 -17.00 -14.74 -12.21
CA HIS A 201 -18.40 -14.80 -12.69
C HIS A 201 -18.48 -14.58 -14.19
N ASN A 202 -17.81 -13.53 -14.70
CA ASN A 202 -17.83 -13.20 -16.14
C ASN A 202 -17.24 -14.33 -17.00
N ILE A 203 -16.16 -14.97 -16.54
CA ILE A 203 -15.49 -16.06 -17.26
C ILE A 203 -16.31 -17.35 -17.21
N THR A 204 -16.86 -17.69 -16.06
CA THR A 204 -17.51 -19.01 -15.84
C THR A 204 -19.01 -19.00 -16.12
N GLY A 205 -19.64 -17.83 -16.14
CA GLY A 205 -21.10 -17.68 -16.22
C GLY A 205 -21.83 -18.12 -14.93
N VAL A 206 -21.11 -18.54 -13.88
CA VAL A 206 -21.70 -19.04 -12.65
C VAL A 206 -22.08 -17.87 -11.76
N ASN A 207 -23.37 -17.78 -11.39
CA ASN A 207 -23.86 -16.77 -10.47
C ASN A 207 -23.47 -17.10 -9.03
N LEU A 208 -22.72 -16.20 -8.39
CA LEU A 208 -22.25 -16.32 -7.02
C LEU A 208 -23.05 -15.47 -6.02
N SER A 209 -24.18 -14.87 -6.42
CA SER A 209 -24.97 -13.99 -5.54
C SER A 209 -25.57 -14.67 -4.31
N ASN A 210 -25.74 -15.99 -4.37
CA ASN A 210 -26.19 -16.84 -3.26
C ASN A 210 -25.08 -17.73 -2.68
N LYS A 211 -23.81 -17.35 -2.91
CA LYS A 211 -22.63 -18.03 -2.38
C LYS A 211 -21.76 -17.02 -1.66
N ASP A 212 -21.25 -17.40 -0.50
CA ASP A 212 -20.18 -16.68 0.15
C ASP A 212 -18.84 -17.24 -0.33
N VAL A 213 -17.95 -16.36 -0.74
CA VAL A 213 -16.60 -16.68 -1.22
C VAL A 213 -15.61 -16.26 -0.16
N ILE A 214 -14.89 -17.21 0.41
CA ILE A 214 -13.96 -16.97 1.52
C ILE A 214 -12.55 -17.24 1.02
N PHE A 215 -11.74 -16.20 0.93
CA PHE A 215 -10.29 -16.32 0.68
C PHE A 215 -9.55 -16.38 2.00
N SER A 216 -8.61 -17.30 2.14
CA SER A 216 -7.73 -17.36 3.30
C SER A 216 -6.28 -17.32 2.86
N ILE A 217 -5.44 -16.57 3.61
CA ILE A 217 -4.01 -16.50 3.36
C ILE A 217 -3.26 -17.13 4.52
N THR A 218 -2.29 -17.98 4.17
CA THR A 218 -1.31 -18.52 5.11
C THR A 218 0.09 -18.37 4.57
N THR A 219 1.06 -18.26 5.46
CA THR A 219 2.49 -18.24 5.15
C THR A 219 3.29 -18.79 6.32
N ASP A 220 4.41 -19.41 6.02
CA ASP A 220 5.39 -19.85 7.03
C ASP A 220 6.38 -18.72 7.39
N ASN A 221 6.34 -17.60 6.66
CA ASN A 221 7.24 -16.47 6.89
C ASN A 221 6.76 -15.58 8.03
N GLN A 222 7.40 -15.69 9.19
CA GLN A 222 7.10 -14.90 10.37
C GLN A 222 7.48 -13.41 10.27
N ASN A 223 8.27 -13.04 9.27
CA ASN A 223 8.65 -11.63 9.02
C ASN A 223 7.58 -10.86 8.24
N LEU A 224 6.64 -11.55 7.60
CA LEU A 224 5.53 -10.92 6.91
C LEU A 224 4.50 -10.45 7.93
N ARG A 225 4.46 -9.15 8.18
CA ARG A 225 3.62 -8.52 9.22
C ARG A 225 2.22 -8.14 8.74
N ALA A 226 2.08 -7.92 7.44
CA ALA A 226 0.82 -7.59 6.81
C ALA A 226 0.88 -7.96 5.33
N VAL A 227 -0.27 -8.23 4.72
CA VAL A 227 -0.46 -8.35 3.29
C VAL A 227 -1.31 -7.19 2.84
N ASP A 228 -0.72 -6.27 2.09
CA ASP A 228 -1.43 -5.16 1.48
C ASP A 228 -1.08 -5.10 -0.01
N GLY A 229 -2.02 -4.58 -0.79
CA GLY A 229 -1.86 -4.45 -2.22
C GLY A 229 -2.59 -5.50 -3.05
N GLY A 230 -3.07 -5.05 -4.18
CA GLY A 230 -3.90 -5.82 -5.11
C GLY A 230 -3.13 -6.86 -5.94
N SER A 231 -1.83 -7.04 -5.74
CA SER A 231 -0.97 -7.86 -6.62
C SER A 231 -1.26 -9.37 -6.61
N ALA A 232 -2.10 -9.83 -5.69
CA ALA A 232 -2.61 -11.20 -5.66
C ALA A 232 -3.93 -11.39 -6.43
N GLY A 233 -4.52 -10.31 -6.96
CA GLY A 233 -5.83 -10.31 -7.60
C GLY A 233 -5.93 -11.28 -8.77
N GLY A 234 -4.91 -11.29 -9.64
CA GLY A 234 -4.83 -12.27 -10.73
C GLY A 234 -4.82 -13.72 -10.22
N ALA A 235 -4.00 -14.02 -9.20
CA ALA A 235 -3.92 -15.36 -8.62
C ALA A 235 -5.25 -15.78 -7.95
N MET A 236 -5.93 -14.87 -7.24
CA MET A 236 -7.26 -15.12 -6.68
C MET A 236 -8.29 -15.41 -7.77
N THR A 237 -8.22 -14.73 -8.91
CA THR A 237 -9.12 -14.97 -10.05
C THR A 237 -8.87 -16.35 -10.67
N VAL A 238 -7.61 -16.74 -10.88
CA VAL A 238 -7.25 -18.09 -11.34
C VAL A 238 -7.78 -19.17 -10.39
N LEU A 239 -7.51 -18.98 -9.09
CA LEU A 239 -7.94 -19.92 -8.06
C LEU A 239 -9.45 -20.10 -8.06
N LEU A 240 -10.20 -19.01 -8.04
CA LEU A 240 -11.66 -19.03 -7.98
C LEU A 240 -12.25 -19.64 -9.26
N THR A 241 -11.76 -19.23 -10.43
CA THR A 241 -12.21 -19.76 -11.73
C THR A 241 -11.95 -21.28 -11.81
N SER A 242 -10.76 -21.72 -11.39
CA SER A 242 -10.41 -23.14 -11.39
C SER A 242 -11.25 -23.95 -10.41
N ALA A 243 -11.52 -23.42 -9.20
CA ALA A 243 -12.37 -24.05 -8.22
C ALA A 243 -13.82 -24.22 -8.73
N ILE A 244 -14.40 -23.17 -9.37
CA ILE A 244 -15.75 -23.21 -9.95
C ILE A 244 -15.83 -24.26 -11.08
N LEU A 245 -14.82 -24.30 -11.95
CA LEU A 245 -14.77 -25.21 -13.10
C LEU A 245 -14.33 -26.63 -12.70
N GLY A 246 -13.87 -26.86 -11.48
CA GLY A 246 -13.34 -28.13 -11.01
C GLY A 246 -12.03 -28.52 -11.71
N LYS A 247 -11.21 -27.55 -12.12
CA LYS A 247 -9.92 -27.75 -12.77
C LYS A 247 -8.79 -27.74 -11.76
N SER A 248 -7.79 -28.58 -11.96
CA SER A 248 -6.54 -28.51 -11.20
C SER A 248 -5.70 -27.30 -11.64
N ILE A 249 -4.97 -26.73 -10.71
CA ILE A 249 -4.02 -25.63 -10.94
C ILE A 249 -2.62 -26.23 -11.09
N ASN A 250 -1.89 -25.80 -12.12
CA ASN A 250 -0.50 -26.19 -12.30
C ASN A 250 0.39 -25.51 -11.24
N GLU A 251 0.94 -26.29 -10.30
CA GLU A 251 1.74 -25.80 -9.18
C GLU A 251 3.12 -25.26 -9.61
N HIS A 252 3.58 -25.57 -10.81
CA HIS A 252 4.83 -25.08 -11.37
C HIS A 252 4.70 -23.71 -12.04
N VAL A 253 3.50 -23.15 -12.10
CA VAL A 253 3.20 -21.82 -12.61
C VAL A 253 2.82 -20.92 -11.45
N LEU A 254 3.56 -19.84 -11.25
CA LEU A 254 3.21 -18.78 -10.34
C LEU A 254 2.96 -17.48 -11.12
N MET A 255 2.23 -16.58 -10.52
CA MET A 255 1.95 -15.29 -11.10
C MET A 255 1.94 -14.17 -10.07
N THR A 256 2.06 -12.95 -10.56
CA THR A 256 1.73 -11.72 -9.84
C THR A 256 1.04 -10.76 -10.79
N GLY A 257 0.14 -9.95 -10.27
CA GLY A 257 -0.60 -8.97 -11.07
C GLY A 257 -1.86 -8.53 -10.33
N THR A 258 -2.17 -7.23 -10.42
CA THR A 258 -3.51 -6.75 -10.03
C THR A 258 -4.53 -7.26 -11.03
N ILE A 259 -5.79 -7.29 -10.65
CA ILE A 259 -6.90 -7.65 -11.54
C ILE A 259 -7.85 -6.47 -11.66
N GLN A 260 -8.26 -6.15 -12.87
CA GLN A 260 -9.29 -5.16 -13.15
C GLN A 260 -10.60 -5.86 -13.53
N SER A 261 -11.71 -5.14 -13.41
CA SER A 261 -13.06 -5.68 -13.63
C SER A 261 -13.32 -6.18 -15.06
N ASP A 262 -12.52 -5.72 -16.02
CA ASP A 262 -12.52 -6.16 -17.42
C ASP A 262 -11.64 -7.40 -17.67
N GLY A 263 -10.95 -7.91 -16.64
CA GLY A 263 -10.03 -9.04 -16.74
C GLY A 263 -8.59 -8.66 -17.11
N THR A 264 -8.27 -7.37 -17.19
CA THR A 264 -6.91 -6.90 -17.45
C THR A 264 -6.01 -7.15 -16.23
N ILE A 265 -4.78 -7.62 -16.48
CA ILE A 265 -3.74 -7.78 -15.48
C ILE A 265 -2.93 -6.48 -15.39
N GLY A 266 -2.96 -5.83 -14.23
CA GLY A 266 -2.30 -4.56 -14.01
C GLY A 266 -0.97 -4.67 -13.25
N PRO A 267 -0.22 -3.56 -13.20
CA PRO A 267 1.14 -3.51 -12.68
C PRO A 267 1.23 -3.74 -11.17
N ILE A 268 2.44 -4.11 -10.72
CA ILE A 268 2.76 -4.42 -9.31
C ILE A 268 4.13 -3.84 -8.93
N GLY A 269 4.39 -3.76 -7.63
CA GLY A 269 5.72 -3.47 -7.09
C GLY A 269 6.53 -4.72 -6.77
N GLY A 270 7.88 -4.58 -6.72
CA GLY A 270 8.79 -5.63 -6.30
C GLY A 270 8.81 -6.86 -7.24
N VAL A 271 8.77 -6.63 -8.55
CA VAL A 271 8.67 -7.71 -9.54
C VAL A 271 9.91 -8.63 -9.51
N LEU A 272 11.09 -8.07 -9.28
CA LEU A 272 12.35 -8.83 -9.19
C LEU A 272 12.36 -9.74 -7.96
N GLU A 273 12.05 -9.21 -6.79
CA GLU A 273 12.02 -9.94 -5.53
C GLU A 273 10.95 -11.04 -5.56
N LYS A 274 9.81 -10.76 -6.17
CA LYS A 274 8.74 -11.74 -6.40
C LYS A 274 9.19 -12.86 -7.34
N ALA A 275 9.88 -12.51 -8.43
CA ALA A 275 10.42 -13.51 -9.37
C ALA A 275 11.47 -14.40 -8.70
N GLN A 276 12.34 -13.83 -7.86
CA GLN A 276 13.33 -14.58 -7.09
C GLN A 276 12.67 -15.53 -6.08
N ALA A 277 11.61 -15.09 -5.41
CA ALA A 277 10.83 -15.92 -4.49
C ALA A 277 10.16 -17.09 -5.24
N ALA A 278 9.53 -16.81 -6.39
CA ALA A 278 8.90 -17.81 -7.23
C ALA A 278 9.91 -18.87 -7.70
N ALA A 279 11.08 -18.43 -8.17
CA ALA A 279 12.15 -19.33 -8.60
C ALA A 279 12.69 -20.18 -7.44
N SER A 280 12.90 -19.58 -6.26
CA SER A 280 13.35 -20.30 -5.06
C SER A 280 12.32 -21.32 -4.56
N TYR A 281 11.05 -21.08 -4.78
CA TYR A 281 9.97 -22.02 -4.49
C TYR A 281 9.93 -23.21 -5.46
N GLY A 282 10.54 -23.09 -6.65
CA GLY A 282 10.62 -24.13 -7.66
C GLY A 282 9.67 -23.93 -8.85
N ALA A 283 9.13 -22.73 -9.03
CA ALA A 283 8.35 -22.40 -10.21
C ALA A 283 9.17 -22.58 -11.49
N LYS A 284 8.53 -23.08 -12.53
CA LYS A 284 9.12 -23.21 -13.87
C LYS A 284 8.72 -22.05 -14.78
N ILE A 285 7.55 -21.45 -14.50
CA ILE A 285 7.01 -20.31 -15.21
C ILE A 285 6.55 -19.28 -14.17
N PHE A 286 6.92 -18.04 -14.39
CA PHE A 286 6.43 -16.90 -13.61
C PHE A 286 5.78 -15.89 -14.54
N LEU A 287 4.48 -15.64 -14.32
CA LEU A 287 3.70 -14.69 -15.11
C LEU A 287 3.73 -13.32 -14.43
N VAL A 288 4.07 -12.30 -15.20
CA VAL A 288 4.15 -10.90 -14.76
C VAL A 288 3.28 -10.03 -15.66
N PRO A 289 2.81 -8.86 -15.17
CA PRO A 289 2.05 -7.93 -16.02
C PRO A 289 2.85 -7.46 -17.23
N SER A 290 2.14 -7.20 -18.34
CA SER A 290 2.73 -6.62 -19.55
C SER A 290 3.48 -5.32 -19.22
N GLY A 291 4.68 -5.15 -19.79
CA GLY A 291 5.57 -4.01 -19.54
C GLY A 291 6.41 -4.13 -18.27
N GLN A 292 6.34 -5.23 -17.52
CA GLN A 292 7.16 -5.46 -16.33
C GLN A 292 8.19 -6.60 -16.48
N GLY A 293 8.47 -6.98 -17.71
CA GLY A 293 9.52 -7.96 -18.04
C GLY A 293 10.94 -7.40 -18.03
N VAL A 294 11.13 -6.12 -17.72
CA VAL A 294 12.42 -5.43 -17.62
C VAL A 294 12.58 -4.84 -16.24
N VAL A 295 13.78 -4.95 -15.67
CA VAL A 295 14.13 -4.41 -14.34
C VAL A 295 15.40 -3.59 -14.42
N GLU A 296 15.52 -2.55 -13.61
CA GLU A 296 16.75 -1.80 -13.47
C GLU A 296 17.71 -2.49 -12.49
N GLN A 297 18.93 -2.70 -12.93
CA GLN A 297 20.02 -3.17 -12.07
C GLN A 297 21.19 -2.19 -12.10
N GLN A 298 21.85 -2.00 -10.94
CA GLN A 298 23.06 -1.21 -10.86
C GLN A 298 24.22 -1.99 -11.48
N HIS A 299 24.73 -1.48 -12.58
CA HIS A 299 25.97 -1.98 -13.17
C HIS A 299 27.14 -1.14 -12.66
N CYS A 300 28.00 -1.76 -11.85
CA CYS A 300 29.16 -1.08 -11.26
C CYS A 300 30.45 -1.51 -11.94
N THR A 301 31.19 -0.55 -12.45
CA THR A 301 32.55 -0.76 -12.98
C THR A 301 33.56 -0.21 -12.01
N GLN A 302 34.66 -0.96 -11.78
CA GLN A 302 35.78 -0.52 -10.98
C GLN A 302 36.94 -0.15 -11.90
N SER A 303 37.57 1.01 -11.65
CA SER A 303 38.77 1.44 -12.30
C SER A 303 39.83 1.79 -11.23
N THR A 304 41.11 1.42 -11.48
CA THR A 304 42.20 1.68 -10.57
C THR A 304 43.10 2.74 -11.18
N GLN A 305 43.34 3.84 -10.47
CA GLN A 305 44.33 4.85 -10.83
C GLN A 305 45.34 5.02 -9.68
N GLY A 306 46.52 4.45 -9.81
CA GLY A 306 47.50 4.42 -8.75
C GLY A 306 46.98 3.63 -7.52
N PRO A 307 47.05 4.20 -6.30
CA PRO A 307 46.55 3.55 -5.09
C PRO A 307 45.04 3.68 -4.89
N PHE A 308 44.31 4.37 -5.78
CA PHE A 308 42.88 4.65 -5.64
C PHE A 308 42.04 3.71 -6.51
N VAL A 309 40.99 3.15 -5.91
CA VAL A 309 39.98 2.37 -6.61
C VAL A 309 38.72 3.22 -6.72
N TYR A 310 38.30 3.48 -7.94
CA TYR A 310 37.08 4.22 -8.24
C TYR A 310 36.01 3.22 -8.66
N GLN A 311 34.83 3.30 -8.05
CA GLN A 311 33.66 2.54 -8.47
C GLN A 311 32.62 3.52 -9.06
N SER A 312 32.24 3.27 -10.30
CA SER A 312 31.18 4.00 -10.97
C SER A 312 30.01 3.04 -11.20
N CYS A 313 28.84 3.40 -10.70
CA CYS A 313 27.61 2.60 -10.86
C CYS A 313 26.62 3.39 -11.71
N SER A 314 26.05 2.73 -12.71
CA SER A 314 24.96 3.27 -13.53
C SER A 314 23.79 2.29 -13.58
N PRO A 315 22.54 2.77 -13.57
CA PRO A 315 21.39 1.91 -13.78
C PRO A 315 21.42 1.36 -15.21
N GLN A 316 21.13 0.07 -15.34
CA GLN A 316 21.03 -0.62 -16.62
C GLN A 316 19.73 -1.42 -16.63
N GLU A 317 18.96 -1.28 -17.70
CA GLU A 317 17.79 -2.13 -17.95
C GLU A 317 18.22 -3.53 -18.35
N VAL A 318 17.69 -4.54 -17.65
CA VAL A 318 17.98 -5.94 -17.92
C VAL A 318 16.67 -6.73 -18.00
N SER A 319 16.61 -7.65 -18.95
CA SER A 319 15.45 -8.54 -19.08
C SER A 319 15.33 -9.45 -17.85
N LEU A 320 14.19 -9.37 -17.17
CA LEU A 320 13.85 -10.22 -16.03
C LEU A 320 13.86 -11.71 -16.43
N SER A 321 13.35 -12.03 -17.64
CA SER A 321 13.38 -13.41 -18.17
C SER A 321 14.81 -13.92 -18.32
N SER A 322 15.73 -13.11 -18.85
CA SER A 322 17.13 -13.49 -18.99
C SER A 322 17.82 -13.75 -17.65
N ILE A 323 17.51 -12.92 -16.63
CA ILE A 323 18.04 -13.10 -15.27
C ILE A 323 17.53 -14.42 -14.67
N MET A 324 16.22 -14.63 -14.73
CA MET A 324 15.59 -15.79 -14.09
C MET A 324 15.91 -17.10 -14.80
N GLU A 325 15.99 -17.10 -16.13
CA GLU A 325 16.34 -18.28 -16.91
C GLU A 325 17.79 -18.67 -16.70
N SER A 326 18.74 -17.71 -16.74
CA SER A 326 20.17 -18.00 -16.55
C SER A 326 20.50 -18.48 -15.13
N LYS A 327 19.84 -17.91 -14.10
CA LYS A 327 20.18 -18.17 -12.71
C LYS A 327 19.39 -19.32 -12.10
N TYR A 328 18.13 -19.51 -12.51
CA TYR A 328 17.21 -20.46 -11.88
C TYR A 328 16.54 -21.42 -12.86
N GLY A 329 16.73 -21.27 -14.16
CA GLY A 329 16.03 -22.06 -15.18
C GLY A 329 14.52 -21.81 -15.22
N MET A 330 14.05 -20.65 -14.73
CA MET A 330 12.65 -20.27 -14.69
C MET A 330 12.35 -19.27 -15.81
N LYS A 331 11.29 -19.54 -16.58
CA LYS A 331 10.80 -18.62 -17.62
C LYS A 331 9.92 -17.54 -17.01
N VAL A 332 10.14 -16.28 -17.40
CA VAL A 332 9.25 -15.16 -17.09
C VAL A 332 8.50 -14.78 -18.35
N ILE A 333 7.18 -14.66 -18.23
CA ILE A 333 6.29 -14.38 -19.37
C ILE A 333 5.37 -13.22 -18.98
N GLU A 334 5.32 -12.23 -19.85
CA GLU A 334 4.40 -11.10 -19.70
C GLU A 334 2.99 -11.48 -20.17
N VAL A 335 1.99 -11.09 -19.38
CA VAL A 335 0.57 -11.35 -19.64
C VAL A 335 -0.24 -10.07 -19.47
N GLY A 336 -1.20 -9.87 -20.37
CA GLY A 336 -2.07 -8.68 -20.35
C GLY A 336 -3.45 -8.93 -19.77
N THR A 337 -3.94 -10.17 -19.87
CA THR A 337 -5.30 -10.53 -19.48
C THR A 337 -5.34 -11.82 -18.68
N ILE A 338 -6.42 -11.99 -17.92
CA ILE A 338 -6.65 -13.23 -17.16
C ILE A 338 -6.85 -14.44 -18.07
N ASP A 339 -7.38 -14.24 -19.28
CA ASP A 339 -7.54 -15.33 -20.26
C ASP A 339 -6.19 -15.85 -20.74
N ASP A 340 -5.19 -14.97 -20.88
CA ASP A 340 -3.81 -15.39 -21.19
C ASP A 340 -3.20 -16.16 -20.03
N VAL A 341 -3.41 -15.71 -18.80
CA VAL A 341 -2.95 -16.36 -17.58
C VAL A 341 -3.51 -17.80 -17.47
N LEU A 342 -4.81 -17.96 -17.67
CA LEU A 342 -5.50 -19.25 -17.54
C LEU A 342 -4.97 -20.31 -18.50
N LYS A 343 -4.41 -19.94 -19.66
CA LYS A 343 -3.78 -20.89 -20.60
C LYS A 343 -2.60 -21.62 -19.97
N TYR A 344 -1.81 -20.94 -19.14
CA TYR A 344 -0.64 -21.52 -18.48
C TYR A 344 -1.02 -22.38 -17.28
N PHE A 345 -2.02 -21.96 -16.51
CA PHE A 345 -2.46 -22.73 -15.34
C PHE A 345 -3.28 -23.98 -15.68
N ASN A 346 -4.01 -23.97 -16.80
CA ASN A 346 -4.84 -25.07 -17.25
C ASN A 346 -4.12 -26.05 -18.18
N SER A 347 -2.89 -25.77 -18.60
CA SER A 347 -2.10 -26.70 -19.39
C SER A 347 -1.65 -27.85 -18.49
N SER A 348 -2.15 -29.05 -18.75
CA SER A 348 -1.63 -30.29 -18.16
C SER A 348 -0.16 -30.39 -18.58
N SER A 349 0.75 -30.45 -17.61
CA SER A 349 2.17 -30.73 -17.80
C SER A 349 2.37 -32.16 -18.24
#